data_ee718f3e6c87e35c2e3bcb2eba2b7d09
#
_entry.id   ee718f3e6c87e35c2e3bcb2eba2b7d09
#
_cell.length_a   1.000
_cell.length_b   1.000
_cell.length_c   1.000
_cell.angle_alpha   90.00
_cell.angle_beta   90.00
_cell.angle_gamma   90.00
#
_symmetry.space_group_name_H-M   'P 1'
#
loop_
_entity.id
_entity.type
_entity.pdbx_description
1 polymer ?
#
loop_
_entity_poly.entity_id
_entity_poly.type
_entity_poly.pdbx_seq_one_letter_code
_entity_poly.pdbx_strand_id
1 'polypeptide(L)'
;MQSPQPDNSKPPAKVEQRGRILGIGGIFFKSANRDQMREWYSKHLGLADKGGGMKLPWREHADPQKEHVTVWSVFPSSTDYFDPSPAPFMVNYIVDDMDALLDRLKQEGVKIDAKRMDESYGRFAWIYDRDGNKIELWQPAAKP
;
A
#
# COMPACT_ATOMS: atom_id res chain seq x y z
N MET A 1 12.33 -43.76 -3.01
CA MET A 1 13.55 -42.95 -3.01
C MET A 1 13.20 -41.49 -3.00
N GLN A 2 13.64 -40.81 -1.96
CA GLN A 2 13.35 -39.40 -1.82
C GLN A 2 14.19 -38.59 -2.81
N SER A 3 13.54 -37.64 -3.48
CA SER A 3 14.29 -36.61 -4.17
C SER A 3 15.12 -35.81 -3.16
N PRO A 4 16.31 -35.38 -3.53
CA PRO A 4 17.12 -34.58 -2.63
C PRO A 4 16.36 -33.34 -2.22
N GLN A 5 16.22 -33.20 -0.91
CA GLN A 5 15.61 -32.00 -0.35
C GLN A 5 16.54 -30.81 -0.65
N PRO A 6 15.97 -29.67 -1.02
CA PRO A 6 16.78 -28.47 -1.09
C PRO A 6 17.42 -28.22 0.25
N ASP A 7 18.67 -27.83 0.22
CA ASP A 7 19.42 -27.55 1.43
C ASP A 7 18.86 -26.29 2.11
N ASN A 8 17.96 -26.49 3.07
CA ASN A 8 17.32 -25.41 3.80
C ASN A 8 18.22 -24.74 4.83
N SER A 9 19.45 -25.25 5.01
CA SER A 9 20.41 -24.61 5.90
C SER A 9 21.09 -23.42 5.23
N LYS A 10 21.05 -23.35 3.91
CA LYS A 10 21.57 -22.20 3.18
C LYS A 10 20.44 -21.26 2.82
N PRO A 11 20.63 -19.97 3.12
CA PRO A 11 19.71 -19.01 2.53
C PRO A 11 19.70 -19.22 1.02
N PRO A 12 18.54 -19.14 0.38
CA PRO A 12 18.49 -19.22 -1.08
C PRO A 12 19.56 -18.29 -1.65
N ALA A 13 20.30 -18.82 -2.63
CA ALA A 13 21.28 -18.02 -3.35
C ALA A 13 20.60 -16.71 -3.72
N LYS A 14 21.00 -15.68 -3.08
CA LYS A 14 20.21 -14.53 -2.95
C LYS A 14 20.07 -13.70 -4.16
N VAL A 15 19.01 -13.96 -4.78
CA VAL A 15 18.35 -12.86 -5.41
C VAL A 15 17.55 -12.19 -4.31
N GLU A 16 18.09 -11.18 -3.68
CA GLU A 16 17.28 -10.29 -2.90
C GLU A 16 16.26 -9.69 -3.84
N GLN A 17 15.07 -10.20 -3.76
CA GLN A 17 13.97 -9.65 -4.50
C GLN A 17 13.63 -8.30 -3.87
N ARG A 18 14.09 -7.23 -4.51
CA ARG A 18 13.72 -5.88 -4.15
C ARG A 18 12.36 -5.56 -4.75
N GLY A 19 11.72 -4.56 -4.20
CA GLY A 19 10.38 -4.20 -4.64
C GLY A 19 9.35 -5.16 -4.10
N ARG A 20 9.47 -5.50 -2.81
CA ARG A 20 8.51 -6.33 -2.11
C ARG A 20 7.45 -5.48 -1.43
N ILE A 21 6.24 -6.00 -1.36
CA ILE A 21 5.21 -5.44 -0.51
C ILE A 21 5.50 -5.84 0.93
N LEU A 22 5.60 -4.85 1.80
CA LEU A 22 5.87 -5.05 3.24
C LEU A 22 4.60 -5.16 4.06
N GLY A 23 3.53 -4.52 3.61
CA GLY A 23 2.25 -4.52 4.31
C GLY A 23 1.30 -3.48 3.73
N ILE A 24 0.19 -3.30 4.41
CA ILE A 24 -0.84 -2.36 3.97
C ILE A 24 -0.55 -0.98 4.56
N GLY A 25 -0.36 0.00 3.69
CA GLY A 25 -0.08 1.38 4.08
C GLY A 25 -1.30 2.27 4.13
N GLY A 26 -2.41 1.81 3.55
CA GLY A 26 -3.63 2.59 3.60
C GLY A 26 -4.86 1.83 3.13
N ILE A 27 -5.98 2.14 3.77
CA ILE A 27 -7.31 1.68 3.38
C ILE A 27 -8.15 2.93 3.17
N PHE A 28 -8.54 3.18 1.93
CA PHE A 28 -9.30 4.35 1.54
C PHE A 28 -10.62 3.93 0.93
N PHE A 29 -11.70 4.56 1.34
CA PHE A 29 -12.99 4.24 0.75
C PHE A 29 -13.87 5.49 0.68
N LYS A 30 -14.82 5.46 -0.27
CA LYS A 30 -15.72 6.57 -0.53
C LYS A 30 -16.99 6.43 0.28
N SER A 31 -17.54 7.57 0.68
CA SER A 31 -18.87 7.62 1.27
C SER A 31 -19.65 8.80 0.70
N ALA A 32 -20.92 8.57 0.41
CA ALA A 32 -21.82 9.63 -0.03
C ALA A 32 -22.07 10.65 1.10
N ASN A 33 -21.91 10.25 2.34
CA ASN A 33 -21.96 11.12 3.49
C ASN A 33 -20.76 10.87 4.40
N ARG A 34 -19.64 11.50 4.03
CA ARG A 34 -18.36 11.27 4.71
C ARG A 34 -18.42 11.59 6.19
N ASP A 35 -19.05 12.69 6.57
CA ASP A 35 -19.08 13.12 7.96
C ASP A 35 -19.85 12.15 8.85
N GLN A 36 -21.01 11.68 8.38
CA GLN A 36 -21.77 10.68 9.10
C GLN A 36 -21.04 9.34 9.17
N MET A 37 -20.35 8.97 8.09
CA MET A 37 -19.57 7.74 8.07
C MET A 37 -18.41 7.80 9.06
N ARG A 38 -17.69 8.92 9.10
CA ARG A 38 -16.61 9.15 10.08
C ARG A 38 -17.14 9.06 11.51
N GLU A 39 -18.29 9.65 11.76
CA GLU A 39 -18.92 9.61 13.08
C GLU A 39 -19.29 8.19 13.47
N TRP A 40 -19.85 7.42 12.54
CA TRP A 40 -20.20 6.03 12.76
C TRP A 40 -18.99 5.20 13.18
N TYR A 41 -17.90 5.29 12.41
CA TYR A 41 -16.67 4.55 12.69
C TYR A 41 -16.02 4.99 13.99
N SER A 42 -16.02 6.28 14.28
CA SER A 42 -15.48 6.80 15.53
C SER A 42 -16.26 6.28 16.74
N LYS A 43 -17.58 6.35 16.63
CA LYS A 43 -18.47 5.94 17.74
C LYS A 43 -18.43 4.43 17.99
N HIS A 44 -18.48 3.64 16.93
CA HIS A 44 -18.67 2.19 17.06
C HIS A 44 -17.36 1.40 17.05
N LEU A 45 -16.33 1.87 16.37
CA LEU A 45 -15.07 1.14 16.22
C LEU A 45 -13.86 1.89 16.74
N GLY A 46 -14.04 3.12 17.23
CA GLY A 46 -12.91 3.92 17.70
C GLY A 46 -11.96 4.37 16.59
N LEU A 47 -12.38 4.29 15.32
CA LEU A 47 -11.60 4.76 14.21
C LEU A 47 -11.97 6.20 13.89
N ALA A 48 -11.11 7.12 14.29
CA ALA A 48 -11.37 8.55 14.21
C ALA A 48 -10.55 9.20 13.11
N ASP A 49 -11.18 9.45 11.96
CA ASP A 49 -10.59 10.23 10.87
C ASP A 49 -11.01 11.69 11.04
N LYS A 50 -10.09 12.52 11.54
CA LYS A 50 -10.34 13.95 11.79
C LYS A 50 -9.82 14.83 10.66
N GLY A 51 -9.60 14.25 9.48
CA GLY A 51 -8.94 14.87 8.34
C GLY A 51 -7.54 14.30 8.16
N GLY A 52 -7.24 13.81 6.95
CA GLY A 52 -5.96 13.17 6.67
C GLY A 52 -5.84 11.73 7.13
N GLY A 53 -6.92 11.15 7.62
CA GLY A 53 -6.95 9.74 8.00
C GLY A 53 -6.50 9.45 9.43
N MET A 54 -6.78 8.23 9.87
CA MET A 54 -6.29 7.72 11.15
C MET A 54 -5.10 6.79 10.88
N LYS A 55 -4.05 6.92 11.68
CA LYS A 55 -2.84 6.10 11.54
C LYS A 55 -2.92 4.91 12.48
N LEU A 56 -2.83 3.71 11.92
CA LEU A 56 -2.78 2.46 12.67
C LEU A 56 -1.34 1.91 12.59
N PRO A 57 -0.56 2.01 13.67
CA PRO A 57 0.84 1.60 13.61
C PRO A 57 1.00 0.08 13.63
N TRP A 58 2.02 -0.40 12.95
CA TRP A 58 2.40 -1.81 12.94
C TRP A 58 3.89 -1.95 12.70
N ARG A 59 4.42 -3.14 12.92
CA ARG A 59 5.84 -3.43 12.74
C ARG A 59 6.02 -4.52 11.71
N GLU A 60 7.13 -4.47 10.96
CA GLU A 60 7.43 -5.54 10.02
C GLU A 60 7.64 -6.85 10.76
N HIS A 61 7.00 -7.89 10.25
CA HIS A 61 7.14 -9.21 10.86
C HIS A 61 8.58 -9.73 10.81
N ALA A 62 9.26 -9.51 9.68
CA ALA A 62 10.64 -9.97 9.49
C ALA A 62 11.66 -9.12 10.25
N ASP A 63 11.34 -7.87 10.54
CA ASP A 63 12.21 -6.93 11.25
C ASP A 63 11.36 -6.01 12.14
N PRO A 64 11.06 -6.44 13.36
CA PRO A 64 10.17 -5.68 14.26
C PRO A 64 10.71 -4.34 14.72
N GLN A 65 11.95 -4.00 14.39
CA GLN A 65 12.50 -2.66 14.63
C GLN A 65 11.93 -1.63 13.67
N LYS A 66 11.45 -2.09 12.52
CA LYS A 66 10.87 -1.21 11.51
C LYS A 66 9.39 -1.03 11.74
N GLU A 67 9.02 0.21 12.02
CA GLU A 67 7.63 0.59 12.27
C GLU A 67 7.05 1.30 11.05
N HIS A 68 5.82 0.95 10.75
CA HIS A 68 5.03 1.54 9.66
C HIS A 68 3.65 1.93 10.17
N VAL A 69 2.86 2.55 9.32
CA VAL A 69 1.47 2.86 9.63
C VAL A 69 0.59 2.42 8.47
N THR A 70 -0.64 2.05 8.80
CA THR A 70 -1.73 1.95 7.84
C THR A 70 -2.62 3.17 8.04
N VAL A 71 -2.77 3.97 7.01
CA VAL A 71 -3.65 5.14 7.03
C VAL A 71 -5.05 4.69 6.66
N TRP A 72 -5.98 4.77 7.61
CA TRP A 72 -7.39 4.49 7.37
C TRP A 72 -8.12 5.80 7.12
N SER A 73 -8.82 5.94 5.99
CA SER A 73 -9.41 7.22 5.63
C SER A 73 -10.70 7.08 4.84
N VAL A 74 -11.66 7.94 5.16
CA VAL A 74 -12.93 8.05 4.43
C VAL A 74 -12.84 9.24 3.48
N PHE A 75 -13.12 8.98 2.20
CA PHE A 75 -13.11 9.98 1.14
C PHE A 75 -14.54 10.37 0.76
N PRO A 76 -14.77 11.58 0.28
CA PRO A 76 -16.08 11.92 -0.27
C PRO A 76 -16.33 11.14 -1.56
N SER A 77 -17.58 10.80 -1.83
CA SER A 77 -17.93 10.07 -3.05
C SER A 77 -17.59 10.83 -4.32
N SER A 78 -17.46 12.16 -4.23
CA SER A 78 -17.09 13.02 -5.34
C SER A 78 -15.59 13.05 -5.66
N THR A 79 -14.76 12.36 -4.88
CA THR A 79 -13.33 12.38 -5.14
C THR A 79 -12.99 11.76 -6.49
N ASP A 80 -12.01 12.34 -7.17
CA ASP A 80 -11.42 11.77 -8.39
C ASP A 80 -10.14 10.98 -8.11
N TYR A 81 -9.76 10.86 -6.85
CA TYR A 81 -8.48 10.27 -6.46
C TYR A 81 -8.36 8.80 -6.85
N PHE A 82 -9.49 8.08 -6.93
CA PHE A 82 -9.50 6.68 -7.32
C PHE A 82 -9.68 6.47 -8.82
N ASP A 83 -9.93 7.55 -9.57
CA ASP A 83 -10.12 7.45 -11.02
C ASP A 83 -8.87 6.89 -11.72
N PRO A 84 -9.04 6.15 -12.79
CA PRO A 84 -10.28 5.78 -13.46
C PRO A 84 -10.98 4.53 -12.90
N SER A 85 -10.55 4.00 -11.75
CA SER A 85 -11.24 2.88 -11.13
C SER A 85 -12.64 3.29 -10.67
N PRO A 86 -13.68 2.51 -11.01
CA PRO A 86 -15.02 2.76 -10.48
C PRO A 86 -15.23 2.21 -9.08
N ALA A 87 -14.26 1.48 -8.53
CA ALA A 87 -14.39 0.88 -7.22
C ALA A 87 -14.51 1.94 -6.13
N PRO A 88 -15.32 1.70 -5.08
CA PRO A 88 -15.48 2.68 -4.01
C PRO A 88 -14.35 2.65 -2.99
N PHE A 89 -13.29 1.90 -3.24
CA PHE A 89 -12.15 1.77 -2.34
C PHE A 89 -10.84 1.81 -3.12
N MET A 90 -9.77 2.13 -2.42
CA MET A 90 -8.41 1.99 -2.93
C MET A 90 -7.51 1.55 -1.77
N VAL A 91 -6.66 0.57 -2.02
CA VAL A 91 -5.70 0.06 -1.05
C VAL A 91 -4.32 0.63 -1.38
N ASN A 92 -3.61 1.06 -0.35
CA ASN A 92 -2.22 1.47 -0.44
C ASN A 92 -1.34 0.35 0.14
N TYR A 93 -0.29 -0.01 -0.57
CA TYR A 93 0.70 -0.99 -0.10
C TYR A 93 2.04 -0.30 0.12
N ILE A 94 2.69 -0.62 1.22
CA ILE A 94 4.05 -0.16 1.51
C ILE A 94 5.05 -1.07 0.80
N VAL A 95 6.01 -0.45 0.14
CA VAL A 95 7.00 -1.10 -0.70
C VAL A 95 8.40 -0.77 -0.18
N ASP A 96 9.30 -1.73 -0.22
CA ASP A 96 10.69 -1.51 0.21
C ASP A 96 11.53 -0.75 -0.83
N ASP A 97 11.28 -0.98 -2.12
CA ASP A 97 12.03 -0.34 -3.22
C ASP A 97 11.10 -0.10 -4.41
N MET A 98 10.64 1.13 -4.53
CA MET A 98 9.68 1.53 -5.57
C MET A 98 10.23 1.34 -6.98
N ASP A 99 11.47 1.77 -7.21
CA ASP A 99 12.04 1.69 -8.55
C ASP A 99 12.18 0.24 -9.01
N ALA A 100 12.65 -0.63 -8.14
CA ALA A 100 12.78 -2.05 -8.46
C ALA A 100 11.43 -2.70 -8.75
N LEU A 101 10.40 -2.36 -7.96
CA LEU A 101 9.06 -2.88 -8.18
C LEU A 101 8.49 -2.41 -9.51
N LEU A 102 8.57 -1.11 -9.79
CA LEU A 102 7.99 -0.56 -11.02
C LEU A 102 8.70 -1.09 -12.27
N ASP A 103 10.03 -1.28 -12.21
CA ASP A 103 10.77 -1.87 -13.32
C ASP A 103 10.28 -3.29 -13.61
N ARG A 104 10.10 -4.09 -12.57
CA ARG A 104 9.60 -5.45 -12.73
C ARG A 104 8.18 -5.47 -13.27
N LEU A 105 7.30 -4.64 -12.72
CA LEU A 105 5.90 -4.58 -13.15
C LEU A 105 5.79 -4.14 -14.60
N LYS A 106 6.63 -3.20 -15.03
CA LYS A 106 6.68 -2.76 -16.43
C LYS A 106 7.05 -3.90 -17.35
N GLN A 107 8.07 -4.70 -16.98
CA GLN A 107 8.47 -5.87 -17.75
C GLN A 107 7.37 -6.93 -17.83
N GLU A 108 6.57 -7.03 -16.78
CA GLU A 108 5.47 -7.98 -16.70
C GLU A 108 4.19 -7.48 -17.38
N GLY A 109 4.21 -6.28 -17.92
CA GLY A 109 3.06 -5.72 -18.63
C GLY A 109 1.96 -5.18 -17.76
N VAL A 110 2.24 -4.91 -16.49
CA VAL A 110 1.27 -4.31 -15.56
C VAL A 110 1.04 -2.85 -15.95
N LYS A 111 -0.22 -2.43 -15.92
CA LYS A 111 -0.56 -1.04 -16.21
C LYS A 111 -0.14 -0.15 -15.06
N ILE A 112 0.75 0.78 -15.34
CA ILE A 112 1.27 1.75 -14.39
C ILE A 112 0.74 3.12 -14.78
N ASP A 113 0.19 3.86 -13.80
CA ASP A 113 -0.26 5.23 -14.04
C ASP A 113 0.92 6.12 -14.38
N ALA A 114 0.71 7.07 -15.29
CA ALA A 114 1.76 8.01 -15.69
C ALA A 114 2.16 8.94 -14.55
N LYS A 115 1.27 9.16 -13.57
CA LYS A 115 1.54 10.01 -12.43
C LYS A 115 2.45 9.31 -11.44
N ARG A 116 3.41 10.04 -10.93
CA ARG A 116 4.28 9.61 -9.85
C ARG A 116 4.54 10.81 -8.94
N MET A 117 4.67 10.56 -7.64
CA MET A 117 5.02 11.60 -6.68
C MET A 117 6.25 11.15 -5.89
N ASP A 118 7.28 12.00 -5.89
CA ASP A 118 8.47 11.81 -5.06
C ASP A 118 8.55 13.03 -4.12
N GLU A 119 8.25 12.79 -2.85
CA GLU A 119 8.17 13.81 -1.83
C GLU A 119 9.15 13.51 -0.69
N SER A 120 9.39 14.48 0.18
CA SER A 120 10.29 14.30 1.32
C SER A 120 9.80 13.22 2.30
N TYR A 121 8.50 12.97 2.34
CA TYR A 121 7.91 11.98 3.22
C TYR A 121 7.70 10.62 2.55
N GLY A 122 8.08 10.48 1.29
CA GLY A 122 8.03 9.20 0.60
C GLY A 122 7.77 9.31 -0.89
N ARG A 123 7.81 8.15 -1.54
CA ARG A 123 7.55 8.01 -2.96
C ARG A 123 6.22 7.31 -3.15
N PHE A 124 5.45 7.78 -4.12
CA PHE A 124 4.14 7.25 -4.45
C PHE A 124 4.03 6.97 -5.93
N ALA A 125 3.41 5.84 -6.26
CA ALA A 125 3.05 5.49 -7.63
C ALA A 125 1.70 4.79 -7.61
N TRP A 126 1.06 4.69 -8.76
CA TRP A 126 -0.25 4.05 -8.89
C TRP A 126 -0.20 3.04 -10.01
N ILE A 127 -0.80 1.90 -9.76
CA ILE A 127 -0.93 0.82 -10.74
C ILE A 127 -2.37 0.35 -10.76
N TYR A 128 -2.69 -0.52 -11.71
CA TYR A 128 -4.03 -1.09 -11.85
C TYR A 128 -3.93 -2.60 -11.85
N ASP A 129 -4.78 -3.24 -11.06
CA ASP A 129 -4.83 -4.69 -11.05
C ASP A 129 -5.57 -5.21 -12.29
N ARG A 130 -5.72 -6.52 -12.37
CA ARG A 130 -6.34 -7.19 -13.51
C ARG A 130 -7.76 -6.71 -13.77
N ASP A 131 -8.49 -6.35 -12.72
CA ASP A 131 -9.88 -5.88 -12.82
C ASP A 131 -9.99 -4.37 -12.95
N GLY A 132 -8.85 -3.67 -13.04
CA GLY A 132 -8.85 -2.22 -13.17
C GLY A 132 -8.97 -1.46 -11.85
N ASN A 133 -8.85 -2.15 -10.72
CA ASN A 133 -8.80 -1.45 -9.44
C ASN A 133 -7.49 -0.68 -9.33
N LYS A 134 -7.59 0.59 -8.95
CA LYS A 134 -6.41 1.42 -8.72
C LYS A 134 -5.76 1.04 -7.40
N ILE A 135 -4.46 0.89 -7.42
CA ILE A 135 -3.64 0.55 -6.26
C ILE A 135 -2.64 1.67 -6.05
N GLU A 136 -2.51 2.15 -4.83
CA GLU A 136 -1.46 3.09 -4.47
C GLU A 136 -0.28 2.34 -3.87
N LEU A 137 0.91 2.65 -4.35
CA LEU A 137 2.16 2.11 -3.83
C LEU A 137 2.89 3.23 -3.11
N TRP A 138 3.45 2.93 -1.96
CA TRP A 138 4.12 3.91 -1.12
C TRP A 138 5.42 3.34 -0.58
N GLN A 139 6.52 4.02 -0.91
CA GLN A 139 7.80 3.76 -0.26
C GLN A 139 8.03 4.90 0.74
N PRO A 140 7.83 4.67 2.04
CA PRO A 140 8.06 5.72 3.04
C PRO A 140 9.50 6.21 3.01
N ALA A 141 9.69 7.48 3.33
CA ALA A 141 11.02 8.03 3.47
C ALA A 141 11.75 7.32 4.61
N ALA A 142 13.06 7.12 4.42
CA ALA A 142 13.88 6.57 5.48
C ALA A 142 13.84 7.52 6.67
N LYS A 143 13.71 6.97 7.88
CA LYS A 143 13.81 7.77 9.10
C LYS A 143 15.25 8.24 9.25
N PRO A 144 15.46 9.54 9.59
CA PRO A 144 16.82 10.04 9.84
C PRO A 144 17.48 9.33 11.01
#